data_f094c289e5269677a7dfb6699532da01
#
_entry.id   f094c289e5269677a7dfb6699532da01
#
_cell.length_a   1.000
_cell.length_b   1.000
_cell.length_c   1.000
_cell.angle_alpha   90.00
_cell.angle_beta   90.00
_cell.angle_gamma   90.00
#
_symmetry.space_group_name_H-M   'P 1'
#
loop_
_entity.id
_entity.type
_entity.pdbx_description
1 polymer ?
#
loop_
_entity_poly.entity_id
_entity_poly.type
_entity_poly.pdbx_seq_one_letter_code
_entity_poly.pdbx_strand_id
1 'polypeptide(L)'
;MTLFNQLKERYEEGKTLPQEFYTDEEIFSDEMKKIYFKQWLMVDHVSRIPNPGDYFLFNAEKESIILIRGRDNQIRAFYNVCSHRGSRICLEEEGTKKLLVCPYHAWSFSAEGELKSARYMPDDFKMEDWGLKPCHMNIYQGLIFINLSMEKPMDFKEFIAPLTKLVNFHN
;
A
#
# COMPACT_ATOMS: atom_id res chain seq x y z
N MET A 1 -19.46 -26.70 0.41
CA MET A 1 -18.17 -26.81 1.13
C MET A 1 -17.15 -26.07 0.31
N THR A 2 -16.36 -25.15 0.90
CA THR A 2 -15.35 -24.40 0.15
C THR A 2 -14.18 -25.31 -0.22
N LEU A 3 -13.44 -24.99 -1.29
CA LEU A 3 -12.23 -25.71 -1.68
C LEU A 3 -11.26 -25.85 -0.50
N PHE A 4 -11.05 -24.76 0.25
CA PHE A 4 -10.22 -24.77 1.46
C PHE A 4 -10.60 -25.87 2.46
N ASN A 5 -11.88 -26.06 2.75
CA ASN A 5 -12.32 -27.10 3.68
C ASN A 5 -12.06 -28.51 3.15
N GLN A 6 -12.26 -28.74 1.83
CA GLN A 6 -11.95 -30.04 1.20
C GLN A 6 -10.46 -30.37 1.28
N LEU A 7 -9.60 -29.36 1.04
CA LEU A 7 -8.14 -29.52 1.11
C LEU A 7 -7.65 -29.72 2.54
N LYS A 8 -8.29 -29.06 3.53
CA LYS A 8 -7.97 -29.25 4.95
C LYS A 8 -8.19 -30.69 5.40
N GLU A 9 -9.23 -31.37 4.89
CA GLU A 9 -9.49 -32.78 5.18
C GLU A 9 -8.43 -33.74 4.59
N ARG A 10 -7.68 -33.26 3.55
CA ARG A 10 -6.56 -34.01 2.93
C ARG A 10 -5.21 -33.75 3.59
N TYR A 11 -5.15 -32.86 4.58
CA TYR A 11 -3.91 -32.59 5.33
C TYR A 11 -3.55 -33.79 6.22
N GLU A 12 -2.29 -34.20 6.14
CA GLU A 12 -1.69 -35.23 6.98
C GLU A 12 -0.55 -34.63 7.80
N GLU A 13 -0.54 -34.87 9.11
CA GLU A 13 0.52 -34.36 9.99
C GLU A 13 1.90 -34.91 9.55
N GLY A 14 2.91 -34.03 9.53
CA GLY A 14 4.27 -34.35 9.08
C GLY A 14 4.47 -34.35 7.57
N LYS A 15 3.42 -34.04 6.78
CA LYS A 15 3.52 -33.83 5.33
C LYS A 15 3.34 -32.37 4.95
N THR A 16 3.75 -32.01 3.73
CA THR A 16 3.44 -30.71 3.13
C THR A 16 1.93 -30.59 2.87
N LEU A 17 1.45 -29.34 2.76
CA LEU A 17 0.07 -29.11 2.33
C LEU A 17 -0.17 -29.68 0.93
N PRO A 18 -1.43 -30.05 0.58
CA PRO A 18 -1.81 -30.39 -0.79
C PRO A 18 -1.36 -29.30 -1.78
N GLN A 19 -0.94 -29.72 -2.98
CA GLN A 19 -0.37 -28.83 -4.01
C GLN A 19 -1.26 -27.63 -4.32
N GLU A 20 -2.56 -27.79 -4.30
CA GLU A 20 -3.57 -26.77 -4.58
C GLU A 20 -3.44 -25.55 -3.67
N PHE A 21 -2.97 -25.73 -2.41
CA PHE A 21 -2.68 -24.60 -1.52
C PHE A 21 -1.61 -23.63 -2.07
N TYR A 22 -0.78 -24.08 -2.99
CA TYR A 22 0.30 -23.31 -3.57
C TYR A 22 0.00 -22.80 -4.99
N THR A 23 -1.02 -23.36 -5.67
CA THR A 23 -1.23 -23.11 -7.11
C THR A 23 -2.64 -22.66 -7.47
N ASP A 24 -3.60 -22.74 -6.54
CA ASP A 24 -4.99 -22.40 -6.82
C ASP A 24 -5.26 -20.90 -6.64
N GLU A 25 -5.88 -20.28 -7.67
CA GLU A 25 -6.15 -18.84 -7.70
C GLU A 25 -7.20 -18.40 -6.67
N GLU A 26 -8.18 -19.25 -6.34
CA GLU A 26 -9.20 -18.94 -5.33
C GLU A 26 -8.56 -18.91 -3.94
N ILE A 27 -7.70 -19.87 -3.63
CA ILE A 27 -6.95 -19.90 -2.37
C ILE A 27 -6.04 -18.70 -2.27
N PHE A 28 -5.27 -18.38 -3.31
CA PHE A 28 -4.42 -17.20 -3.35
C PHE A 28 -5.21 -15.90 -3.11
N SER A 29 -6.35 -15.73 -3.81
CA SER A 29 -7.21 -14.56 -3.62
C SER A 29 -7.77 -14.47 -2.19
N ASP A 30 -8.10 -15.60 -1.58
CA ASP A 30 -8.56 -15.66 -0.19
C ASP A 30 -7.43 -15.31 0.80
N GLU A 31 -6.21 -15.78 0.60
CA GLU A 31 -5.04 -15.44 1.40
C GLU A 31 -4.73 -13.94 1.31
N MET A 32 -4.74 -13.36 0.10
CA MET A 32 -4.54 -11.93 -0.09
C MET A 32 -5.54 -11.12 0.74
N LYS A 33 -6.83 -11.44 0.67
CA LYS A 33 -7.90 -10.71 1.37
C LYS A 33 -7.93 -10.93 2.87
N LYS A 34 -7.69 -12.19 3.32
CA LYS A 34 -7.87 -12.59 4.72
C LYS A 34 -6.61 -12.44 5.55
N ILE A 35 -5.44 -12.49 4.92
CA ILE A 35 -4.12 -12.43 5.57
C ILE A 35 -3.35 -11.19 5.13
N TYR A 36 -2.87 -11.16 3.88
CA TYR A 36 -1.92 -10.14 3.43
C TYR A 36 -2.48 -8.72 3.55
N PHE A 37 -3.70 -8.45 3.10
CA PHE A 37 -4.29 -7.11 3.16
C PHE A 37 -4.63 -6.65 4.59
N LYS A 38 -4.59 -7.55 5.57
CA LYS A 38 -4.84 -7.24 6.99
C LYS A 38 -3.59 -7.19 7.84
N GLN A 39 -2.44 -7.57 7.29
CA GLN A 39 -1.16 -7.55 7.99
C GLN A 39 -0.32 -6.34 7.60
N TRP A 40 0.63 -5.98 8.45
CA TRP A 40 1.66 -5.03 8.11
C TRP A 40 2.69 -5.70 7.18
N LEU A 41 2.83 -5.15 5.98
CA LEU A 41 3.76 -5.63 4.95
C LEU A 41 4.98 -4.71 4.94
N MET A 42 6.17 -5.26 5.16
CA MET A 42 7.42 -4.56 4.92
C MET A 42 7.63 -4.46 3.41
N VAL A 43 7.71 -3.25 2.89
CA VAL A 43 7.73 -3.01 1.45
C VAL A 43 9.07 -2.51 0.92
N ASP A 44 9.80 -1.71 1.70
CA ASP A 44 11.14 -1.23 1.32
C ASP A 44 11.81 -0.47 2.49
N HIS A 45 12.93 0.19 2.21
CA HIS A 45 13.67 1.06 3.11
C HIS A 45 13.58 2.52 2.67
N VAL A 46 13.63 3.47 3.61
CA VAL A 46 13.50 4.92 3.36
C VAL A 46 14.57 5.49 2.42
N SER A 47 15.70 4.81 2.27
CA SER A 47 16.78 5.22 1.36
C SER A 47 16.43 5.07 -0.12
N ARG A 48 15.37 4.32 -0.46
CA ARG A 48 14.91 4.20 -1.84
C ARG A 48 14.34 5.52 -2.39
N ILE A 49 13.79 6.34 -1.53
CA ILE A 49 13.22 7.66 -1.87
C ILE A 49 13.90 8.76 -1.03
N PRO A 50 15.20 9.06 -1.28
CA PRO A 50 15.99 9.93 -0.42
C PRO A 50 15.61 11.41 -0.48
N ASN A 51 15.01 11.88 -1.59
CA ASN A 51 14.75 13.29 -1.82
C ASN A 51 13.24 13.60 -1.88
N PRO A 52 12.82 14.84 -1.52
CA PRO A 52 11.44 15.28 -1.71
C PRO A 52 10.96 15.13 -3.16
N GLY A 53 9.82 14.48 -3.33
CA GLY A 53 9.23 14.16 -4.64
C GLY A 53 9.62 12.77 -5.17
N ASP A 54 10.64 12.11 -4.62
CA ASP A 54 10.95 10.73 -4.98
C ASP A 54 9.81 9.81 -4.55
N TYR A 55 9.45 8.90 -5.44
CA TYR A 55 8.40 7.92 -5.20
C TYR A 55 8.73 6.57 -5.81
N PHE A 56 8.09 5.53 -5.30
CA PHE A 56 8.00 4.22 -5.93
C PHE A 56 6.61 3.62 -5.75
N LEU A 57 6.26 2.65 -6.62
CA LEU A 57 5.02 1.89 -6.52
C LEU A 57 5.26 0.56 -5.82
N PHE A 58 4.39 0.23 -4.89
CA PHE A 58 4.22 -1.12 -4.38
C PHE A 58 2.94 -1.71 -4.95
N ASN A 59 3.05 -2.84 -5.64
CA ASN A 59 1.93 -3.52 -6.26
C ASN A 59 1.67 -4.85 -5.55
N ALA A 60 0.42 -5.07 -5.14
CA ALA A 60 -0.05 -6.31 -4.50
C ALA A 60 -1.36 -6.74 -5.15
N GLU A 61 -1.33 -7.78 -5.96
CA GLU A 61 -2.45 -8.25 -6.79
C GLU A 61 -2.98 -7.11 -7.69
N LYS A 62 -4.16 -6.58 -7.40
CA LYS A 62 -4.80 -5.48 -8.14
C LYS A 62 -4.53 -4.11 -7.53
N GLU A 63 -4.06 -4.08 -6.29
CA GLU A 63 -3.79 -2.84 -5.57
C GLU A 63 -2.41 -2.29 -5.98
N SER A 64 -2.35 -0.97 -6.13
CA SER A 64 -1.13 -0.23 -6.38
C SER A 64 -1.04 0.93 -5.39
N ILE A 65 0.07 1.03 -4.69
CA ILE A 65 0.31 2.03 -3.64
C ILE A 65 1.49 2.90 -4.06
N ILE A 66 1.30 4.21 -4.01
CA ILE A 66 2.36 5.20 -4.20
C ILE A 66 2.99 5.44 -2.82
N LEU A 67 4.29 5.16 -2.69
CA LEU A 67 5.08 5.61 -1.55
C LEU A 67 5.92 6.80 -2.01
N ILE A 68 5.74 7.95 -1.37
CA ILE A 68 6.34 9.22 -1.80
C ILE A 68 6.90 10.00 -0.62
N ARG A 69 8.06 10.65 -0.82
CA ARG A 69 8.59 11.61 0.12
C ARG A 69 8.02 13.00 -0.15
N GLY A 70 7.33 13.55 0.83
CA GLY A 70 6.81 14.90 0.81
C GLY A 70 7.89 15.99 0.88
N ARG A 71 7.50 17.23 0.63
CA ARG A 71 8.40 18.40 0.76
C ARG A 71 8.81 18.67 2.21
N ASP A 72 8.04 18.19 3.16
CA ASP A 72 8.32 18.21 4.59
C ASP A 72 9.24 17.05 5.04
N ASN A 73 9.83 16.31 4.09
CA ASN A 73 10.64 15.11 4.30
C ASN A 73 9.90 13.91 4.91
N GLN A 74 8.60 13.98 5.13
CA GLN A 74 7.82 12.84 5.60
C GLN A 74 7.47 11.92 4.42
N ILE A 75 7.57 10.60 4.65
CA ILE A 75 7.10 9.60 3.68
C ILE A 75 5.63 9.33 3.93
N ARG A 76 4.87 9.20 2.86
CA ARG A 76 3.44 8.90 2.86
C ARG A 76 3.13 7.80 1.87
N ALA A 77 2.06 7.07 2.15
CA ALA A 77 1.53 6.04 1.26
C ALA A 77 0.12 6.40 0.84
N PHE A 78 -0.17 6.31 -0.46
CA PHE A 78 -1.49 6.56 -1.03
C PHE A 78 -1.87 5.45 -2.00
N TYR A 79 -3.16 5.14 -2.10
CA TYR A 79 -3.64 4.32 -3.20
C TYR A 79 -3.37 5.05 -4.53
N ASN A 80 -2.79 4.35 -5.50
CA ASN A 80 -2.49 4.88 -6.84
C ASN A 80 -3.76 4.99 -7.68
N VAL A 81 -4.74 5.70 -7.16
CA VAL A 81 -6.08 5.84 -7.73
C VAL A 81 -6.52 7.30 -7.63
N CYS A 82 -6.82 7.89 -8.78
CA CYS A 82 -7.33 9.25 -8.85
C CYS A 82 -8.75 9.34 -8.24
N SER A 83 -8.93 10.24 -7.29
CA SER A 83 -10.22 10.48 -6.63
C SER A 83 -11.34 10.93 -7.58
N HIS A 84 -11.02 11.40 -8.80
CA HIS A 84 -11.99 11.80 -9.81
C HIS A 84 -12.77 10.60 -10.38
N ARG A 85 -12.08 9.66 -11.07
CA ARG A 85 -12.70 8.52 -11.78
C ARG A 85 -11.87 7.24 -11.72
N GLY A 86 -11.07 7.06 -10.69
CA GLY A 86 -10.40 5.79 -10.42
C GLY A 86 -9.24 5.43 -11.35
N SER A 87 -8.76 6.34 -12.21
CA SER A 87 -7.60 6.08 -13.06
C SER A 87 -6.32 5.99 -12.22
N ARG A 88 -5.37 5.15 -12.60
CA ARG A 88 -4.00 5.18 -12.04
C ARG A 88 -3.33 6.52 -12.32
N ILE A 89 -2.62 7.06 -11.33
CA ILE A 89 -1.96 8.36 -11.40
C ILE A 89 -0.51 8.20 -11.82
N CYS A 90 0.24 7.33 -11.15
CA CYS A 90 1.60 6.97 -11.52
C CYS A 90 1.58 5.68 -12.34
N LEU A 91 2.19 5.73 -13.53
CA LEU A 91 2.30 4.58 -14.43
C LEU A 91 3.70 3.97 -14.40
N GLU A 92 4.73 4.77 -14.07
CA GLU A 92 6.11 4.33 -13.90
C GLU A 92 6.30 3.79 -12.48
N GLU A 93 7.10 2.74 -12.34
CA GLU A 93 7.33 2.05 -11.07
C GLU A 93 8.03 2.91 -10.02
N GLU A 94 8.84 3.88 -10.44
CA GLU A 94 9.53 4.84 -9.57
C GLU A 94 9.89 6.12 -10.33
N GLY A 95 10.26 7.16 -9.61
CA GLY A 95 10.70 8.43 -10.19
C GLY A 95 10.62 9.57 -9.20
N THR A 96 10.79 10.80 -9.73
CA THR A 96 10.70 12.05 -8.95
C THR A 96 9.65 12.96 -9.56
N LYS A 97 8.66 13.39 -8.77
CA LYS A 97 7.58 14.28 -9.24
C LYS A 97 7.32 15.42 -8.25
N LYS A 98 7.17 16.63 -8.78
CA LYS A 98 6.73 17.77 -7.97
C LYS A 98 5.23 17.72 -7.66
N LEU A 99 4.45 17.19 -8.60
CA LEU A 99 3.01 16.95 -8.50
C LEU A 99 2.70 15.59 -9.13
N LEU A 100 1.79 14.85 -8.53
CA LEU A 100 1.23 13.64 -9.07
C LEU A 100 0.08 14.02 -10.01
N VAL A 101 0.27 13.89 -11.32
CA VAL A 101 -0.71 14.33 -12.33
C VAL A 101 -1.41 13.11 -12.91
N CYS A 102 -2.73 13.07 -12.78
CA CYS A 102 -3.55 12.01 -13.36
C CYS A 102 -3.55 12.12 -14.89
N PRO A 103 -3.18 11.07 -15.63
CA PRO A 103 -3.09 11.12 -17.09
C PRO A 103 -4.45 11.23 -17.77
N TYR A 104 -5.55 10.95 -17.05
CA TYR A 104 -6.88 10.94 -17.64
C TYR A 104 -7.45 12.35 -17.83
N HIS A 105 -7.54 13.17 -16.77
CA HIS A 105 -8.12 14.52 -16.84
C HIS A 105 -7.24 15.60 -16.22
N ALA A 106 -5.93 15.29 -16.02
CA ALA A 106 -4.94 16.21 -15.48
C ALA A 106 -5.25 16.77 -14.07
N TRP A 107 -6.06 16.07 -13.27
CA TRP A 107 -6.12 16.37 -11.85
C TRP A 107 -4.74 16.19 -11.24
N SER A 108 -4.30 17.16 -10.47
CA SER A 108 -2.95 17.14 -9.90
C SER A 108 -2.99 17.18 -8.38
N PHE A 109 -2.14 16.36 -7.78
CA PHE A 109 -2.06 16.20 -6.33
C PHE A 109 -0.64 16.53 -5.85
N SER A 110 -0.52 17.09 -4.67
CA SER A 110 0.78 17.28 -4.03
C SER A 110 1.35 15.93 -3.52
N ALA A 111 2.62 15.94 -3.14
CA ALA A 111 3.25 14.80 -2.48
C ALA A 111 2.66 14.50 -1.08
N GLU A 112 1.93 15.46 -0.52
CA GLU A 112 1.18 15.32 0.73
C GLU A 112 -0.22 14.72 0.51
N GLY A 113 -0.62 14.50 -0.77
CA GLY A 113 -1.89 13.88 -1.15
C GLY A 113 -3.04 14.85 -1.39
N GLU A 114 -2.83 16.17 -1.24
CA GLU A 114 -3.87 17.16 -1.43
C GLU A 114 -4.13 17.43 -2.92
N LEU A 115 -5.40 17.59 -3.31
CA LEU A 115 -5.76 18.05 -4.65
C LEU A 115 -5.34 19.51 -4.83
N LYS A 116 -4.52 19.78 -5.85
CA LYS A 116 -3.98 21.13 -6.15
C LYS A 116 -4.61 21.76 -7.39
N SER A 117 -5.12 20.94 -8.31
CA SER A 117 -5.80 21.45 -9.51
C SER A 117 -6.81 20.43 -10.02
N ALA A 118 -8.02 20.92 -10.29
CA ALA A 118 -9.11 20.18 -10.90
C ALA A 118 -9.81 21.12 -11.93
N ARG A 119 -9.67 20.80 -13.21
CA ARG A 119 -10.25 21.64 -14.28
C ARG A 119 -11.73 21.32 -14.46
N TYR A 120 -12.50 22.33 -14.90
CA TYR A 120 -13.91 22.22 -15.27
C TYR A 120 -14.83 21.75 -14.12
N MET A 121 -14.49 22.12 -12.90
CA MET A 121 -15.34 21.88 -11.73
C MET A 121 -16.27 23.08 -11.49
N PRO A 122 -17.47 22.88 -10.90
CA PRO A 122 -18.37 23.96 -10.52
C PRO A 122 -17.74 24.84 -9.41
N ASP A 123 -18.29 26.07 -9.27
CA ASP A 123 -17.73 27.10 -8.36
C ASP A 123 -17.81 26.70 -6.88
N ASP A 124 -18.74 25.82 -6.50
CA ASP A 124 -18.91 25.29 -5.15
C ASP A 124 -18.06 24.04 -4.87
N PHE A 125 -17.22 23.62 -5.81
CA PHE A 125 -16.37 22.45 -5.66
C PHE A 125 -15.26 22.69 -4.62
N LYS A 126 -15.23 21.85 -3.59
CA LYS A 126 -14.26 21.92 -2.50
C LYS A 126 -13.11 20.95 -2.74
N MET A 127 -11.97 21.47 -3.17
CA MET A 127 -10.79 20.64 -3.46
C MET A 127 -10.28 19.84 -2.26
N GLU A 128 -10.48 20.33 -1.04
CA GLU A 128 -10.08 19.68 0.20
C GLU A 128 -10.72 18.30 0.42
N ASP A 129 -11.89 18.07 -0.17
CA ASP A 129 -12.62 16.81 -0.06
C ASP A 129 -12.11 15.72 -1.04
N TRP A 130 -11.20 16.08 -1.96
CA TRP A 130 -10.80 15.25 -3.09
C TRP A 130 -9.32 14.87 -3.10
N GLY A 131 -8.69 14.83 -1.95
CA GLY A 131 -7.32 14.34 -1.81
C GLY A 131 -7.15 12.87 -2.20
N LEU A 132 -5.90 12.43 -2.28
CA LEU A 132 -5.58 11.00 -2.47
C LEU A 132 -5.99 10.21 -1.23
N LYS A 133 -6.50 9.00 -1.44
CA LYS A 133 -6.84 8.09 -0.36
C LYS A 133 -5.56 7.59 0.31
N PRO A 134 -5.36 7.85 1.61
CA PRO A 134 -4.17 7.37 2.31
C PRO A 134 -4.22 5.85 2.50
N CYS A 135 -3.04 5.23 2.46
CA CYS A 135 -2.81 3.87 2.92
C CYS A 135 -2.15 3.92 4.30
N HIS A 136 -2.52 3.00 5.20
CA HIS A 136 -1.87 2.92 6.49
C HIS A 136 -0.38 2.64 6.32
N MET A 137 0.47 3.42 7.00
CA MET A 137 1.91 3.31 6.89
C MET A 137 2.59 3.58 8.24
N ASN A 138 3.68 2.87 8.48
CA ASN A 138 4.61 3.13 9.58
C ASN A 138 6.05 2.91 9.13
N ILE A 139 7.00 3.52 9.85
CA ILE A 139 8.43 3.35 9.63
C ILE A 139 9.06 2.88 10.93
N TYR A 140 9.87 1.82 10.83
CA TYR A 140 10.66 1.31 11.95
C TYR A 140 12.08 1.01 11.51
N GLN A 141 13.07 1.66 12.12
CA GLN A 141 14.50 1.53 11.79
C GLN A 141 14.80 1.71 10.28
N GLY A 142 14.13 2.68 9.65
CA GLY A 142 14.25 2.92 8.21
C GLY A 142 13.44 1.98 7.31
N LEU A 143 12.90 0.88 7.83
CA LEU A 143 12.03 -0.02 7.08
C LEU A 143 10.62 0.57 6.98
N ILE A 144 10.06 0.56 5.78
CA ILE A 144 8.71 1.06 5.49
C ILE A 144 7.73 -0.10 5.55
N PHE A 145 6.67 0.06 6.34
CA PHE A 145 5.57 -0.90 6.44
C PHE A 145 4.27 -0.24 6.01
N ILE A 146 3.45 -0.98 5.25
CA ILE A 146 2.08 -0.57 4.91
C ILE A 146 1.08 -1.62 5.36
N ASN A 147 -0.19 -1.20 5.49
CA ASN A 147 -1.30 -2.11 5.71
C ASN A 147 -2.48 -1.71 4.82
N LEU A 148 -2.98 -2.64 4.03
CA LEU A 148 -4.02 -2.43 3.01
C LEU A 148 -5.44 -2.59 3.57
N SER A 149 -5.59 -2.78 4.89
CA SER A 149 -6.90 -2.88 5.52
C SER A 149 -7.72 -1.60 5.31
N MET A 150 -8.99 -1.77 4.96
CA MET A 150 -9.94 -0.66 4.89
C MET A 150 -10.41 -0.21 6.27
N GLU A 151 -10.25 -1.06 7.26
CA GLU A 151 -10.55 -0.82 8.67
C GLU A 151 -9.28 -0.45 9.43
N LYS A 152 -9.42 -0.10 10.70
CA LYS A 152 -8.27 0.16 11.57
C LYS A 152 -7.43 -1.12 11.70
N PRO A 153 -6.16 -1.12 11.25
CA PRO A 153 -5.30 -2.29 11.35
C PRO A 153 -4.90 -2.58 12.81
N MET A 154 -4.29 -3.76 13.03
CA MET A 154 -3.58 -4.05 14.28
C MET A 154 -2.61 -2.92 14.62
N ASP A 155 -2.49 -2.58 15.89
CA ASP A 155 -1.53 -1.56 16.33
C ASP A 155 -0.11 -1.94 15.87
N PHE A 156 0.57 -0.98 15.24
CA PHE A 156 1.90 -1.25 14.68
C PHE A 156 2.95 -1.58 15.74
N LYS A 157 2.84 -1.00 16.94
CA LYS A 157 3.78 -1.29 18.05
C LYS A 157 3.62 -2.71 18.54
N GLU A 158 2.40 -3.22 18.59
CA GLU A 158 2.13 -4.62 18.93
C GLU A 158 2.68 -5.55 17.86
N PHE A 159 2.46 -5.22 16.57
CA PHE A 159 2.98 -5.99 15.44
C PHE A 159 4.50 -6.08 15.44
N ILE A 160 5.21 -4.95 15.65
CA ILE A 160 6.67 -4.88 15.55
C ILE A 160 7.39 -5.38 16.81
N ALA A 161 6.70 -5.47 17.95
CA ALA A 161 7.30 -5.81 19.24
C ALA A 161 8.19 -7.07 19.23
N PRO A 162 7.85 -8.19 18.57
CA PRO A 162 8.71 -9.35 18.48
C PRO A 162 10.04 -9.08 17.76
N LEU A 163 10.03 -8.18 16.75
CA LEU A 163 11.21 -7.84 15.95
C LEU A 163 12.14 -6.86 16.67
N THR A 164 11.64 -6.06 17.63
CA THR A 164 12.44 -5.04 18.32
C THR A 164 13.65 -5.64 19.02
N LYS A 165 13.51 -6.86 19.60
CA LYS A 165 14.61 -7.56 20.27
C LYS A 165 15.70 -8.01 19.30
N LEU A 166 15.31 -8.35 18.06
CA LEU A 166 16.26 -8.83 17.04
C LEU A 166 16.96 -7.67 16.34
N VAL A 167 16.24 -6.59 16.03
CA VAL A 167 16.82 -5.43 15.31
C VAL A 167 17.71 -4.58 16.20
N ASN A 168 17.42 -4.46 17.50
CA ASN A 168 18.25 -3.71 18.45
C ASN A 168 19.60 -4.38 18.75
N PHE A 169 19.87 -5.59 18.27
CA PHE A 169 21.19 -6.25 18.39
C PHE A 169 22.25 -5.62 17.47
N HIS A 170 21.87 -4.79 16.52
CA HIS A 170 22.74 -4.19 15.51
C HIS A 170 22.97 -2.68 15.69
N ASN A 171 22.55 -2.10 16.82
CA ASN A 171 22.79 -0.70 17.20
C ASN A 171 23.78 -0.59 18.34
#